data_ab0e772bf13ce3041f2e76ac10b8ea66
#
_entry.id   ab0e772bf13ce3041f2e76ac10b8ea66
#
_cell.length_a   1.000
_cell.length_b   1.000
_cell.length_c   1.000
_cell.angle_alpha   90.00
_cell.angle_beta   90.00
_cell.angle_gamma   90.00
#
_symmetry.space_group_name_H-M   'P 1'
#
loop_
_entity.id
_entity.type
_entity.pdbx_description
1 polymer ?
#
loop_
_entity_poly.entity_id
_entity_poly.type
_entity_poly.pdbx_seq_one_letter_code
_entity_poly.pdbx_strand_id
1 'polypeptide(L)'
;MRDANGDDPELMDLVRRFVTPGRRYMRLGGSSLRLSGPERDLFVRELVQAAGEITPAELGILFGGGWRERTTASWLVAVSGRTEFRNRIGELLLASGGPYQGSLCIALATFGTSADADLLCKYLDRYLPEPDLLWDQTAVFSTLLHLDAVLGTERAAAYLAAGGLWQQWTAATPNTVGDPHEYRQVVDQLCAFAGECAELFARTELRNRAS
;
A
#
# COMPACT_ATOMS: atom_id res chain seq x y z
N MET A 1 0.90 -9.34 17.43
CA MET A 1 1.55 -8.12 16.97
C MET A 1 2.93 -8.10 17.63
N ARG A 2 4.02 -8.09 16.85
CA ARG A 2 5.37 -7.91 17.41
C ARG A 2 5.49 -6.45 17.87
N ASP A 3 5.99 -6.22 19.07
CA ASP A 3 6.03 -4.87 19.64
C ASP A 3 7.34 -4.18 19.22
N ALA A 4 7.22 -3.01 18.57
CA ALA A 4 8.38 -2.19 18.15
C ALA A 4 9.04 -1.42 19.31
N ASN A 5 8.66 -1.70 20.55
CA ASN A 5 9.14 -1.01 21.75
C ASN A 5 10.52 -1.50 22.27
N GLY A 6 11.33 -2.13 21.43
CA GLY A 6 12.72 -2.44 21.79
C GLY A 6 12.96 -3.87 22.28
N ASP A 7 11.93 -4.68 22.45
CA ASP A 7 12.03 -6.05 22.99
C ASP A 7 12.27 -7.13 21.90
N ASP A 8 12.21 -6.75 20.60
CA ASP A 8 12.48 -7.67 19.48
C ASP A 8 13.75 -7.22 18.72
N PRO A 9 14.93 -7.77 19.04
CA PRO A 9 16.20 -7.36 18.41
C PRO A 9 16.23 -7.59 16.90
N GLU A 10 15.56 -8.64 16.41
CA GLU A 10 15.48 -8.97 14.99
C GLU A 10 14.67 -7.92 14.24
N LEU A 11 13.49 -7.54 14.76
CA LEU A 11 12.67 -6.46 14.21
C LEU A 11 13.43 -5.13 14.23
N MET A 12 14.13 -4.81 15.31
CA MET A 12 14.89 -3.55 15.43
C MET A 12 16.07 -3.47 14.44
N ASP A 13 16.71 -4.60 14.12
CA ASP A 13 17.72 -4.63 13.07
C ASP A 13 17.11 -4.33 11.69
N LEU A 14 16.00 -4.99 11.37
CA LEU A 14 15.28 -4.74 10.10
C LEU A 14 14.75 -3.30 10.00
N VAL A 15 14.29 -2.71 11.10
CA VAL A 15 13.89 -1.30 11.15
C VAL A 15 15.06 -0.39 10.77
N ARG A 16 16.24 -0.63 11.33
CA ARG A 16 17.45 0.16 11.01
C ARG A 16 17.90 -0.02 9.56
N ARG A 17 17.78 -1.24 8.99
CA ARG A 17 18.23 -1.54 7.63
C ARG A 17 17.23 -1.06 6.57
N PHE A 18 15.93 -1.23 6.79
CA PHE A 18 14.94 -1.08 5.73
C PHE A 18 13.94 0.06 5.97
N VAL A 19 13.57 0.39 7.20
CA VAL A 19 12.47 1.30 7.51
C VAL A 19 12.95 2.75 7.68
N THR A 20 13.96 2.95 8.53
CA THR A 20 14.42 4.29 8.92
C THR A 20 15.41 4.98 7.98
N PRO A 21 16.21 4.31 7.11
CA PRO A 21 17.14 5.01 6.22
C PRO A 21 16.42 6.09 5.40
N GLY A 22 16.96 7.32 5.41
CA GLY A 22 16.39 8.45 4.70
C GLY A 22 14.94 8.79 5.07
N ARG A 23 14.43 8.32 6.22
CA ARG A 23 13.02 8.38 6.62
C ARG A 23 12.09 7.70 5.59
N ARG A 24 12.51 6.57 5.05
CA ARG A 24 11.84 5.86 3.95
C ARG A 24 10.33 5.71 4.21
N TYR A 25 9.92 5.21 5.37
CA TYR A 25 8.51 5.00 5.70
C TYR A 25 7.64 6.27 5.57
N MET A 26 8.20 7.47 5.84
CA MET A 26 7.48 8.73 5.66
C MET A 26 7.34 9.11 4.18
N ARG A 27 8.38 8.86 3.39
CA ARG A 27 8.36 9.16 1.95
C ARG A 27 7.36 8.26 1.22
N LEU A 28 7.27 7.01 1.62
CA LEU A 28 6.34 6.02 1.07
C LEU A 28 4.85 6.30 1.39
N GLY A 29 4.55 7.19 2.33
CA GLY A 29 3.20 7.69 2.62
C GLY A 29 2.70 8.78 1.65
N GLY A 30 3.33 8.96 0.49
CA GLY A 30 2.90 9.91 -0.56
C GLY A 30 3.84 11.11 -0.74
N SER A 31 4.73 11.42 0.23
CA SER A 31 5.67 12.55 0.05
C SER A 31 6.74 12.28 -1.02
N SER A 32 6.96 11.02 -1.42
CA SER A 32 7.79 10.63 -2.57
C SER A 32 7.35 11.29 -3.88
N LEU A 33 6.06 11.56 -4.06
CA LEU A 33 5.52 12.23 -5.26
C LEU A 33 6.00 13.67 -5.42
N ARG A 34 6.53 14.29 -4.35
CA ARG A 34 7.08 15.66 -4.38
C ARG A 34 8.59 15.69 -4.60
N LEU A 35 9.25 14.53 -4.61
CA LEU A 35 10.68 14.44 -4.89
C LEU A 35 10.95 14.70 -6.38
N SER A 36 12.05 15.36 -6.68
CA SER A 36 12.47 15.66 -8.05
C SER A 36 14.00 15.58 -8.20
N GLY A 37 14.47 15.45 -9.43
CA GLY A 37 15.89 15.44 -9.76
C GLY A 37 16.72 14.44 -8.97
N PRO A 38 17.95 14.78 -8.57
CA PRO A 38 18.88 13.83 -7.93
C PRO A 38 18.36 13.21 -6.63
N GLU A 39 17.53 13.94 -5.88
CA GLU A 39 16.93 13.38 -4.63
C GLU A 39 15.95 12.27 -4.93
N ARG A 40 15.10 12.44 -5.96
CA ARG A 40 14.19 11.40 -6.42
C ARG A 40 14.95 10.18 -6.94
N ASP A 41 15.97 10.40 -7.76
CA ASP A 41 16.78 9.32 -8.33
C ASP A 41 17.50 8.50 -7.26
N LEU A 42 18.00 9.19 -6.22
CA LEU A 42 18.61 8.52 -5.07
C LEU A 42 17.58 7.67 -4.34
N PHE A 43 16.41 8.24 -4.04
CA PHE A 43 15.35 7.53 -3.33
C PHE A 43 14.87 6.28 -4.08
N VAL A 44 14.70 6.39 -5.41
CA VAL A 44 14.31 5.25 -6.27
C VAL A 44 15.37 4.14 -6.22
N ARG A 45 16.66 4.49 -6.37
CA ARG A 45 17.76 3.51 -6.29
C ARG A 45 17.82 2.81 -4.94
N GLU A 46 17.70 3.56 -3.84
CA GLU A 46 17.72 3.01 -2.48
C GLU A 46 16.52 2.10 -2.21
N LEU A 47 15.35 2.43 -2.77
CA LEU A 47 14.14 1.61 -2.63
C LEU A 47 14.28 0.30 -3.42
N VAL A 48 14.77 0.37 -4.65
CA VAL A 48 15.04 -0.82 -5.50
C VAL A 48 16.10 -1.72 -4.90
N GLN A 49 17.17 -1.15 -4.37
CA GLN A 49 18.21 -1.90 -3.68
C GLN A 49 17.63 -2.64 -2.46
N ALA A 50 16.87 -1.93 -1.62
CA ALA A 50 16.25 -2.53 -0.44
C ALA A 50 15.27 -3.67 -0.80
N ALA A 51 14.54 -3.53 -1.92
CA ALA A 51 13.62 -4.57 -2.42
C ALA A 51 14.38 -5.84 -2.88
N GLY A 52 15.62 -5.69 -3.38
CA GLY A 52 16.49 -6.81 -3.74
C GLY A 52 17.17 -7.48 -2.56
N GLU A 53 17.53 -6.70 -1.54
CA GLU A 53 18.26 -7.22 -0.37
C GLU A 53 17.35 -7.94 0.64
N ILE A 54 16.09 -7.51 0.77
CA ILE A 54 15.18 -8.06 1.78
C ILE A 54 14.71 -9.47 1.41
N THR A 55 14.81 -10.39 2.35
CA THR A 55 14.34 -11.77 2.18
C THR A 55 12.84 -11.92 2.47
N PRO A 56 12.17 -12.99 1.97
CA PRO A 56 10.78 -13.27 2.32
C PRO A 56 10.54 -13.42 3.83
N ALA A 57 11.48 -14.02 4.56
CA ALA A 57 11.38 -14.16 6.02
C ALA A 57 11.39 -12.80 6.72
N GLU A 58 12.31 -11.90 6.33
CA GLU A 58 12.43 -10.54 6.87
C GLU A 58 11.17 -9.70 6.55
N LEU A 59 10.60 -9.83 5.35
CA LEU A 59 9.30 -9.21 5.02
C LEU A 59 8.18 -9.70 5.95
N GLY A 60 8.14 -11.00 6.23
CA GLY A 60 7.19 -11.58 7.18
C GLY A 60 7.31 -10.94 8.58
N ILE A 61 8.53 -10.68 9.04
CA ILE A 61 8.79 -10.02 10.32
C ILE A 61 8.31 -8.56 10.28
N LEU A 62 8.62 -7.79 9.22
CA LEU A 62 8.16 -6.41 9.06
C LEU A 62 6.62 -6.33 9.01
N PHE A 63 5.94 -7.25 8.33
CA PHE A 63 4.46 -7.31 8.35
C PHE A 63 3.88 -7.62 9.75
N GLY A 64 4.64 -8.22 10.64
CA GLY A 64 4.29 -8.42 12.04
C GLY A 64 4.46 -7.18 12.92
N GLY A 65 5.16 -6.17 12.45
CA GLY A 65 5.45 -4.92 13.16
C GLY A 65 4.31 -3.92 13.15
N GLY A 66 4.64 -2.65 13.42
CA GLY A 66 3.72 -1.52 13.42
C GLY A 66 3.44 -0.96 12.02
N TRP A 67 2.78 0.20 11.95
CA TRP A 67 2.39 0.81 10.68
C TRP A 67 3.59 1.20 9.79
N ARG A 68 4.71 1.62 10.38
CA ARG A 68 5.94 2.02 9.63
C ARG A 68 6.57 0.83 8.93
N GLU A 69 6.68 -0.28 9.64
CA GLU A 69 7.21 -1.54 9.16
C GLU A 69 6.32 -2.10 8.07
N ARG A 70 5.00 -2.13 8.28
CA ARG A 70 4.00 -2.58 7.29
C ARG A 70 4.00 -1.70 6.04
N THR A 71 4.08 -0.37 6.19
CA THR A 71 4.23 0.56 5.07
C THR A 71 5.45 0.19 4.24
N THR A 72 6.61 0.05 4.88
CA THR A 72 7.84 -0.29 4.16
C THR A 72 7.75 -1.66 3.50
N ALA A 73 7.29 -2.69 4.22
CA ALA A 73 7.13 -4.04 3.67
C ALA A 73 6.22 -4.05 2.43
N SER A 74 5.07 -3.35 2.49
CA SER A 74 4.13 -3.27 1.36
C SER A 74 4.78 -2.67 0.10
N TRP A 75 5.56 -1.61 0.26
CA TRP A 75 6.27 -1.00 -0.87
C TRP A 75 7.40 -1.88 -1.41
N LEU A 76 8.17 -2.56 -0.54
CA LEU A 76 9.21 -3.50 -0.98
C LEU A 76 8.60 -4.69 -1.74
N VAL A 77 7.43 -5.17 -1.31
CA VAL A 77 6.65 -6.20 -2.01
C VAL A 77 6.13 -5.68 -3.35
N ALA A 78 5.58 -4.46 -3.42
CA ALA A 78 5.10 -3.85 -4.66
C ALA A 78 6.23 -3.72 -5.69
N VAL A 79 7.39 -3.19 -5.28
CA VAL A 79 8.56 -2.99 -6.15
C VAL A 79 9.16 -4.31 -6.64
N SER A 80 9.23 -5.33 -5.78
CA SER A 80 9.80 -6.63 -6.15
C SER A 80 8.80 -7.60 -6.80
N GLY A 81 7.52 -7.22 -6.92
CA GLY A 81 6.47 -8.05 -7.53
C GLY A 81 6.16 -9.34 -6.77
N ARG A 82 6.37 -9.38 -5.47
CA ARG A 82 6.22 -10.58 -4.63
C ARG A 82 4.76 -10.87 -4.28
N THR A 83 4.02 -11.39 -5.25
CA THR A 83 2.57 -11.68 -5.13
C THR A 83 2.23 -12.76 -4.09
N GLU A 84 3.21 -13.55 -3.64
CA GLU A 84 3.05 -14.51 -2.54
C GLU A 84 2.62 -13.85 -1.21
N PHE A 85 2.86 -12.56 -1.05
CA PHE A 85 2.42 -11.79 0.13
C PHE A 85 0.97 -11.27 0.04
N ARG A 86 0.26 -11.50 -1.09
CA ARG A 86 -1.14 -11.05 -1.25
C ARG A 86 -2.04 -11.43 -0.09
N ASN A 87 -2.02 -12.69 0.32
CA ASN A 87 -2.87 -13.17 1.41
C ASN A 87 -2.54 -12.45 2.72
N ARG A 88 -1.24 -12.28 3.02
CA ARG A 88 -0.80 -11.57 4.23
C ARG A 88 -1.22 -10.10 4.22
N ILE A 89 -1.12 -9.42 3.09
CA ILE A 89 -1.56 -8.04 2.90
C ILE A 89 -3.08 -7.96 3.08
N GLY A 90 -3.85 -8.87 2.47
CA GLY A 90 -5.30 -8.95 2.62
C GLY A 90 -5.73 -9.18 4.07
N GLU A 91 -5.09 -10.09 4.80
CA GLU A 91 -5.33 -10.31 6.23
C GLU A 91 -5.13 -9.04 7.05
N LEU A 92 -4.02 -8.34 6.81
CA LEU A 92 -3.70 -7.09 7.52
C LEU A 92 -4.70 -5.98 7.20
N LEU A 93 -5.11 -5.86 5.94
CA LEU A 93 -6.12 -4.90 5.51
C LEU A 93 -7.46 -5.18 6.20
N LEU A 94 -7.91 -6.43 6.21
CA LEU A 94 -9.20 -6.83 6.81
C LEU A 94 -9.18 -6.85 8.34
N ALA A 95 -8.02 -7.06 8.96
CA ALA A 95 -7.84 -6.99 10.41
C ALA A 95 -7.58 -5.55 10.89
N SER A 96 -7.88 -4.55 10.06
CA SER A 96 -7.59 -3.14 10.34
C SER A 96 -7.99 -2.75 11.76
N GLY A 97 -7.04 -2.21 12.49
CA GLY A 97 -7.21 -1.66 13.84
C GLY A 97 -6.97 -0.15 13.90
N GLY A 98 -7.07 0.54 12.75
CA GLY A 98 -6.81 1.98 12.67
C GLY A 98 -6.40 2.44 11.26
N PRO A 99 -6.00 3.70 11.11
CA PRO A 99 -5.53 4.29 9.85
C PRO A 99 -4.16 3.71 9.42
N TYR A 100 -3.66 4.14 8.26
CA TYR A 100 -2.38 3.76 7.64
C TYR A 100 -2.41 2.46 6.81
N GLN A 101 -3.57 2.15 6.19
CA GLN A 101 -3.71 1.00 5.29
C GLN A 101 -3.34 1.35 3.83
N GLY A 102 -3.15 2.62 3.49
CA GLY A 102 -2.91 3.09 2.13
C GLY A 102 -1.79 2.34 1.40
N SER A 103 -0.68 2.01 2.08
CA SER A 103 0.42 1.26 1.46
C SER A 103 0.08 -0.20 1.17
N LEU A 104 -0.78 -0.84 1.96
CA LEU A 104 -1.32 -2.17 1.65
C LEU A 104 -2.18 -2.11 0.38
N CYS A 105 -2.98 -1.04 0.24
CA CYS A 105 -3.80 -0.80 -0.95
C CYS A 105 -2.91 -0.63 -2.20
N ILE A 106 -1.82 0.16 -2.13
CA ILE A 106 -0.90 0.33 -3.26
C ILE A 106 -0.26 -1.00 -3.65
N ALA A 107 0.16 -1.85 -2.70
CA ALA A 107 0.69 -3.16 -3.02
C ALA A 107 -0.34 -4.05 -3.74
N LEU A 108 -1.60 -4.07 -3.30
CA LEU A 108 -2.68 -4.80 -4.00
C LEU A 108 -2.94 -4.21 -5.39
N ALA A 109 -2.94 -2.87 -5.52
CA ALA A 109 -3.13 -2.21 -6.80
C ALA A 109 -2.02 -2.54 -7.81
N THR A 110 -0.76 -2.69 -7.36
CA THR A 110 0.36 -3.09 -8.22
C THR A 110 0.30 -4.55 -8.65
N PHE A 111 -0.32 -5.43 -7.87
CA PHE A 111 -0.63 -6.80 -8.31
C PHE A 111 -1.70 -6.82 -9.41
N GLY A 112 -2.69 -5.93 -9.33
CA GLY A 112 -3.59 -5.58 -10.41
C GLY A 112 -4.50 -6.70 -10.88
N THR A 113 -5.00 -7.57 -9.98
CA THR A 113 -5.88 -8.69 -10.33
C THR A 113 -7.27 -8.57 -9.73
N SER A 114 -8.23 -9.35 -10.24
CA SER A 114 -9.58 -9.42 -9.66
C SER A 114 -9.57 -9.85 -8.19
N ALA A 115 -8.64 -10.72 -7.78
CA ALA A 115 -8.51 -11.13 -6.39
C ALA A 115 -8.11 -9.98 -5.46
N ASP A 116 -7.32 -9.01 -5.96
CA ASP A 116 -6.93 -7.82 -5.22
C ASP A 116 -8.11 -6.87 -5.05
N ALA A 117 -8.90 -6.68 -6.11
CA ALA A 117 -10.14 -5.91 -6.05
C ALA A 117 -11.17 -6.55 -5.09
N ASP A 118 -11.26 -7.90 -5.03
CA ASP A 118 -12.14 -8.61 -4.08
C ASP A 118 -11.75 -8.34 -2.61
N LEU A 119 -10.45 -8.19 -2.32
CA LEU A 119 -9.98 -7.83 -0.97
C LEU A 119 -10.40 -6.41 -0.59
N LEU A 120 -10.32 -5.45 -1.53
CA LEU A 120 -10.78 -4.08 -1.31
C LEU A 120 -12.30 -4.04 -1.11
N CYS A 121 -13.08 -4.77 -1.91
CA CYS A 121 -14.52 -4.88 -1.71
C CYS A 121 -14.86 -5.44 -0.33
N LYS A 122 -14.22 -6.52 0.11
CA LYS A 122 -14.43 -7.08 1.46
C LYS A 122 -14.13 -6.08 2.58
N TYR A 123 -13.11 -5.24 2.41
CA TYR A 123 -12.81 -4.17 3.36
C TYR A 123 -13.96 -3.14 3.38
N LEU A 124 -14.41 -2.69 2.21
CA LEU A 124 -15.47 -1.68 2.10
C LEU A 124 -16.80 -2.20 2.65
N ASP A 125 -17.17 -3.45 2.34
CA ASP A 125 -18.38 -4.10 2.86
C ASP A 125 -18.36 -4.17 4.39
N ARG A 126 -17.18 -4.34 4.99
CA ARG A 126 -17.02 -4.44 6.44
C ARG A 126 -17.02 -3.08 7.14
N TYR A 127 -16.35 -2.08 6.57
CA TYR A 127 -16.01 -0.86 7.30
C TYR A 127 -16.81 0.38 6.86
N LEU A 128 -17.49 0.38 5.71
CA LEU A 128 -18.43 1.45 5.37
C LEU A 128 -19.68 1.46 6.25
N PRO A 129 -20.22 0.31 6.74
CA PRO A 129 -21.32 0.32 7.71
C PRO A 129 -20.94 0.85 9.11
N GLU A 130 -19.65 1.11 9.37
CA GLU A 130 -19.13 1.56 10.67
C GLU A 130 -18.68 3.03 10.61
N PRO A 131 -19.60 4.01 10.64
CA PRO A 131 -19.26 5.43 10.43
C PRO A 131 -18.39 6.03 11.54
N ASP A 132 -18.36 5.43 12.72
CA ASP A 132 -17.51 5.87 13.82
C ASP A 132 -16.02 5.47 13.63
N LEU A 133 -15.75 4.54 12.71
CA LEU A 133 -14.40 4.10 12.35
C LEU A 133 -13.91 4.95 11.16
N LEU A 134 -13.31 6.09 11.44
CA LEU A 134 -12.70 6.97 10.44
C LEU A 134 -11.29 6.48 10.10
N TRP A 135 -11.21 5.36 9.39
CA TRP A 135 -9.95 4.76 8.97
C TRP A 135 -9.60 5.14 7.52
N ASP A 136 -9.18 4.21 6.69
CA ASP A 136 -8.73 4.50 5.34
C ASP A 136 -9.77 4.18 4.25
N GLN A 137 -11.08 4.28 4.56
CA GLN A 137 -12.16 3.94 3.61
C GLN A 137 -12.01 4.69 2.28
N THR A 138 -11.68 6.00 2.33
CA THR A 138 -11.46 6.79 1.10
C THR A 138 -10.28 6.24 0.30
N ALA A 139 -9.16 5.91 0.93
CA ALA A 139 -8.00 5.37 0.24
C ALA A 139 -8.29 4.00 -0.39
N VAL A 140 -9.00 3.11 0.34
CA VAL A 140 -9.40 1.79 -0.16
C VAL A 140 -10.38 1.93 -1.32
N PHE A 141 -11.38 2.80 -1.20
CA PHE A 141 -12.35 3.04 -2.27
C PHE A 141 -11.70 3.63 -3.53
N SER A 142 -10.80 4.61 -3.36
CA SER A 142 -10.05 5.19 -4.47
C SER A 142 -9.13 4.17 -5.16
N THR A 143 -8.59 3.23 -4.39
CA THR A 143 -7.81 2.10 -4.95
C THR A 143 -8.70 1.13 -5.72
N LEU A 144 -9.93 0.90 -5.28
CA LEU A 144 -10.90 0.10 -6.03
C LEU A 144 -11.27 0.78 -7.37
N LEU A 145 -11.48 2.11 -7.36
CA LEU A 145 -11.69 2.89 -8.59
C LEU A 145 -10.50 2.80 -9.56
N HIS A 146 -9.27 2.80 -9.04
CA HIS A 146 -8.07 2.57 -9.84
C HIS A 146 -8.08 1.17 -10.46
N LEU A 147 -8.32 0.12 -9.66
CA LEU A 147 -8.36 -1.26 -10.16
C LEU A 147 -9.50 -1.50 -11.14
N ASP A 148 -10.66 -0.90 -10.94
CA ASP A 148 -11.77 -0.99 -11.92
C ASP A 148 -11.34 -0.45 -13.29
N ALA A 149 -10.62 0.67 -13.33
CA ALA A 149 -10.11 1.20 -14.59
C ALA A 149 -9.03 0.31 -15.22
N VAL A 150 -8.14 -0.28 -14.42
CA VAL A 150 -7.08 -1.18 -14.92
C VAL A 150 -7.67 -2.49 -15.44
N LEU A 151 -8.67 -3.04 -14.74
CA LEU A 151 -9.28 -4.33 -15.04
C LEU A 151 -10.46 -4.25 -16.03
N GLY A 152 -10.95 -3.03 -16.34
CA GLY A 152 -12.17 -2.84 -17.12
C GLY A 152 -13.42 -3.35 -16.40
N THR A 153 -13.49 -3.19 -15.06
CA THR A 153 -14.61 -3.59 -14.22
C THR A 153 -15.31 -2.36 -13.61
N GLU A 154 -16.48 -2.55 -13.02
CA GLU A 154 -17.31 -1.48 -12.43
C GLU A 154 -17.73 -1.84 -10.99
N ARG A 155 -16.86 -2.47 -10.19
CA ARG A 155 -17.18 -2.93 -8.83
C ARG A 155 -17.53 -1.78 -7.89
N ALA A 156 -16.87 -0.63 -8.06
CA ALA A 156 -17.12 0.58 -7.29
C ALA A 156 -18.53 1.15 -7.53
N ALA A 157 -19.16 0.88 -8.68
CA ALA A 157 -20.48 1.40 -9.02
C ALA A 157 -21.57 0.98 -8.03
N ALA A 158 -21.49 -0.24 -7.48
CA ALA A 158 -22.45 -0.72 -6.50
C ALA A 158 -22.44 0.13 -5.20
N TYR A 159 -21.28 0.60 -4.78
CA TYR A 159 -21.12 1.46 -3.59
C TYR A 159 -21.61 2.89 -3.84
N LEU A 160 -21.49 3.38 -5.09
CA LEU A 160 -21.91 4.73 -5.51
C LEU A 160 -23.39 4.81 -5.90
N ALA A 161 -24.07 3.67 -6.08
CA ALA A 161 -25.48 3.64 -6.41
C ALA A 161 -26.33 4.39 -5.37
N ALA A 162 -27.53 4.83 -5.76
CA ALA A 162 -28.46 5.50 -4.86
C ALA A 162 -28.76 4.60 -3.64
N GLY A 163 -28.45 5.11 -2.44
CA GLY A 163 -28.54 4.33 -1.20
C GLY A 163 -27.41 3.31 -1.00
N GLY A 164 -26.37 3.33 -1.82
CA GLY A 164 -25.18 2.48 -1.65
C GLY A 164 -24.37 2.82 -0.41
N LEU A 165 -23.52 1.88 0.02
CA LEU A 165 -22.75 2.00 1.28
C LEU A 165 -21.88 3.26 1.33
N TRP A 166 -21.30 3.67 0.21
CA TRP A 166 -20.50 4.90 0.16
C TRP A 166 -21.33 6.14 0.47
N GLN A 167 -22.53 6.25 -0.13
CA GLN A 167 -23.42 7.38 0.12
C GLN A 167 -23.92 7.39 1.57
N GLN A 168 -24.24 6.23 2.15
CA GLN A 168 -24.64 6.12 3.55
C GLN A 168 -23.50 6.57 4.48
N TRP A 169 -22.28 6.10 4.23
CA TRP A 169 -21.12 6.45 5.04
C TRP A 169 -20.77 7.93 4.95
N THR A 170 -20.77 8.53 3.76
CA THR A 170 -20.50 9.97 3.58
C THR A 170 -21.57 10.85 4.21
N ALA A 171 -22.82 10.43 4.18
CA ALA A 171 -23.91 11.15 4.86
C ALA A 171 -23.74 11.13 6.40
N ALA A 172 -23.22 10.05 6.96
CA ALA A 172 -22.95 9.93 8.39
C ALA A 172 -21.65 10.66 8.83
N THR A 173 -20.74 10.97 7.88
CA THR A 173 -19.41 11.54 8.15
C THR A 173 -19.11 12.81 7.34
N PRO A 174 -19.98 13.83 7.34
CA PRO A 174 -19.97 14.91 6.32
C PRO A 174 -18.72 15.80 6.31
N ASN A 175 -17.91 15.83 7.38
CA ASN A 175 -16.77 16.73 7.51
C ASN A 175 -15.39 16.02 7.39
N THR A 176 -15.36 14.74 7.12
CA THR A 176 -14.14 13.93 7.23
C THR A 176 -13.76 13.20 5.95
N VAL A 177 -14.64 13.22 4.95
CA VAL A 177 -14.49 12.42 3.73
C VAL A 177 -14.02 13.31 2.59
N GLY A 178 -12.84 13.02 2.05
CA GLY A 178 -12.39 13.58 0.77
C GLY A 178 -13.10 12.93 -0.41
N ASP A 179 -13.11 13.60 -1.57
CA ASP A 179 -13.63 13.02 -2.80
C ASP A 179 -12.75 11.81 -3.22
N PRO A 180 -13.32 10.61 -3.33
CA PRO A 180 -12.57 9.43 -3.72
C PRO A 180 -12.02 9.51 -5.16
N HIS A 181 -12.64 10.30 -6.05
CA HIS A 181 -12.13 10.53 -7.39
C HIS A 181 -10.89 11.44 -7.42
N GLU A 182 -10.84 12.44 -6.51
CA GLU A 182 -9.63 13.25 -6.33
C GLU A 182 -8.51 12.41 -5.72
N TYR A 183 -8.81 11.63 -4.68
CA TYR A 183 -7.81 10.76 -4.04
C TYR A 183 -7.33 9.65 -4.98
N ARG A 184 -8.16 9.19 -5.91
CA ARG A 184 -7.75 8.25 -6.96
C ARG A 184 -6.56 8.78 -7.78
N GLN A 185 -6.49 10.08 -8.07
CA GLN A 185 -5.35 10.66 -8.79
C GLN A 185 -4.04 10.47 -8.02
N VAL A 186 -4.09 10.52 -6.69
CA VAL A 186 -2.92 10.21 -5.82
C VAL A 186 -2.58 8.72 -5.90
N VAL A 187 -3.56 7.85 -5.90
CA VAL A 187 -3.36 6.39 -6.06
C VAL A 187 -2.74 6.09 -7.42
N ASP A 188 -3.25 6.69 -8.50
CA ASP A 188 -2.72 6.53 -9.86
C ASP A 188 -1.23 6.92 -9.92
N GLN A 189 -0.87 8.05 -9.30
CA GLN A 189 0.53 8.52 -9.23
C GLN A 189 1.42 7.59 -8.40
N LEU A 190 0.92 7.09 -7.26
CA LEU A 190 1.67 6.15 -6.42
C LEU A 190 1.87 4.80 -7.11
N CYS A 191 0.85 4.30 -7.81
CA CYS A 191 0.97 3.08 -8.61
C CYS A 191 1.94 3.25 -9.77
N ALA A 192 1.91 4.40 -10.47
CA ALA A 192 2.87 4.72 -11.51
C ALA A 192 4.31 4.77 -10.97
N PHE A 193 4.51 5.41 -9.82
CA PHE A 193 5.81 5.45 -9.13
C PHE A 193 6.29 4.04 -8.73
N ALA A 194 5.41 3.20 -8.19
CA ALA A 194 5.72 1.81 -7.86
C ALA A 194 6.11 1.01 -9.11
N GLY A 195 5.38 1.20 -10.21
CA GLY A 195 5.66 0.57 -11.50
C GLY A 195 7.03 0.95 -12.05
N GLU A 196 7.41 2.23 -12.01
CA GLU A 196 8.74 2.70 -12.40
C GLU A 196 9.86 2.02 -11.57
N CYS A 197 9.65 1.94 -10.24
CA CYS A 197 10.59 1.24 -9.36
C CYS A 197 10.69 -0.26 -9.70
N ALA A 198 9.56 -0.90 -9.99
CA ALA A 198 9.51 -2.33 -10.34
C ALA A 198 10.22 -2.62 -11.67
N GLU A 199 10.07 -1.74 -12.67
CA GLU A 199 10.83 -1.86 -13.93
C GLU A 199 12.35 -1.74 -13.72
N LEU A 200 12.77 -0.80 -12.88
CA LEU A 200 14.19 -0.64 -12.55
C LEU A 200 14.71 -1.87 -11.79
N PHE A 201 13.91 -2.39 -10.84
CA PHE A 201 14.21 -3.61 -10.11
C PHE A 201 14.43 -4.80 -11.05
N ALA A 202 13.48 -5.04 -11.96
CA ALA A 202 13.57 -6.14 -12.92
C ALA A 202 14.85 -6.04 -13.80
N ARG A 203 15.18 -4.82 -14.27
CA ARG A 203 16.41 -4.58 -15.06
C ARG A 203 17.68 -4.86 -14.24
N THR A 204 17.70 -4.52 -12.97
CA THR A 204 18.82 -4.75 -12.06
C THR A 204 19.02 -6.24 -11.81
N GLU A 205 17.95 -6.97 -11.53
CA GLU A 205 17.97 -8.41 -11.32
C GLU A 205 18.47 -9.19 -12.56
N LEU A 206 18.05 -8.77 -13.76
CA LEU A 206 18.53 -9.36 -15.01
C LEU A 206 20.03 -9.18 -15.20
N ARG A 207 20.58 -8.02 -14.87
CA ARG A 207 22.03 -7.76 -14.93
C ARG A 207 22.81 -8.61 -13.94
N ASN A 208 22.32 -8.71 -12.70
CA ASN A 208 22.96 -9.49 -11.64
C ASN A 208 23.03 -11.00 -11.96
N ARG A 209 22.03 -11.53 -12.69
CA ARG A 209 22.02 -12.94 -13.14
C ARG A 209 22.92 -13.22 -14.35
N ALA A 210 23.29 -12.18 -15.09
CA ALA A 210 24.14 -12.31 -16.28
C ALA A 210 25.63 -12.10 -15.99
N SER A 211 25.99 -11.69 -14.76
CA SER A 211 27.34 -11.46 -14.26
C SER A 211 27.84 -12.65 -13.45
#